data_501cab929ed320e2780e848a354c9bae
#
_entry.id   501cab929ed320e2780e848a354c9bae
#
_cell.length_a   1.000
_cell.length_b   1.000
_cell.length_c   1.000
_cell.angle_alpha   90.00
_cell.angle_beta   90.00
_cell.angle_gamma   90.00
#
_symmetry.space_group_name_H-M   'P 1'
#
loop_
_entity.id
_entity.type
_entity.pdbx_description
1 polymer ?
#
loop_
_entity_poly.entity_id
_entity_poly.type
_entity_poly.pdbx_seq_one_letter_code
_entity_poly.pdbx_strand_id
1 'polypeptide(L)'
;MDAPIEVKNLDHVVVHFSGDSGDGMQLAGNIFSTVSATVGNDISTFPDYPADIRAPQGSLTGVSGFQVHIGAGKVYTPGDKCDVLVAMNAAALKMQYHHCKPQSTIIIDTDSFGSRDLRKADFSSDDYLGEMGIDPDRVVACPITTMVKDCLADSGMDNKSILKCRNMFALGLVCWLFNRELALVFDFLRKKFAKKPNLVDANIKVVQAGYNYGNNVHASVPNTYRVETTEKVPGRYMDITGNKATAYGLIAAAEKAGLRLFLGSYPITPATDILHELTKHKSLGVTTVQCEDEIAGCASAIGAAFAGALAVTSTSGPGICLKSEAMNLAVIDELPLVIVDVQRGGPSTGLPTKSEQTDRSEERRVGKEC
;
A
#
# COMPACT_ATOMS: atom_id res chain seq x y z
N MET A 1 22.33 24.24 24.78
CA MET A 1 22.98 23.23 23.92
C MET A 1 22.01 22.06 23.89
N ASP A 2 21.35 21.87 22.77
CA ASP A 2 20.40 20.76 22.62
C ASP A 2 21.18 19.44 22.68
N ALA A 3 20.68 18.48 23.45
CA ALA A 3 21.28 17.16 23.51
C ALA A 3 21.30 16.54 22.10
N PRO A 4 22.39 15.88 21.69
CA PRO A 4 22.42 15.22 20.40
C PRO A 4 21.31 14.17 20.32
N ILE A 5 20.56 14.15 19.22
CA ILE A 5 19.53 13.14 18.98
C ILE A 5 20.18 11.77 18.99
N GLU A 6 19.68 10.88 19.80
CA GLU A 6 20.12 9.49 19.78
C GLU A 6 19.64 8.80 18.50
N VAL A 7 20.58 8.22 17.74
CA VAL A 7 20.24 7.40 16.56
C VAL A 7 20.19 5.95 16.98
N LYS A 8 18.99 5.37 16.99
CA LYS A 8 18.79 3.94 17.26
C LYS A 8 19.00 3.12 15.99
N ASN A 9 19.98 2.24 16.00
CA ASN A 9 20.17 1.26 14.95
C ASN A 9 19.18 0.10 15.16
N LEU A 10 18.45 -0.24 14.11
CA LEU A 10 17.44 -1.30 14.11
C LEU A 10 17.72 -2.28 12.98
N ASP A 11 17.58 -3.57 13.26
CA ASP A 11 17.65 -4.61 12.23
C ASP A 11 16.39 -4.63 11.37
N HIS A 12 15.23 -4.36 11.98
CA HIS A 12 13.93 -4.33 11.35
C HIS A 12 13.07 -3.21 11.92
N VAL A 13 12.26 -2.61 11.06
CA VAL A 13 11.28 -1.60 11.45
C VAL A 13 10.01 -1.72 10.62
N VAL A 14 8.87 -1.53 11.27
CA VAL A 14 7.56 -1.48 10.62
C VAL A 14 6.99 -0.08 10.76
N VAL A 15 6.67 0.55 9.63
CA VAL A 15 6.04 1.87 9.57
C VAL A 15 4.64 1.70 8.99
N HIS A 16 3.63 2.21 9.68
CA HIS A 16 2.25 2.19 9.22
C HIS A 16 1.76 3.61 8.92
N PHE A 17 1.41 3.87 7.66
CA PHE A 17 0.80 5.13 7.22
C PHE A 17 -0.71 4.94 7.18
N SER A 18 -1.48 5.79 7.88
CA SER A 18 -2.93 5.65 7.96
C SER A 18 -3.66 7.00 7.89
N GLY A 19 -4.80 7.00 7.22
CA GLY A 19 -5.67 8.16 7.03
C GLY A 19 -6.95 7.76 6.31
N ASP A 20 -7.73 8.73 5.85
CA ASP A 20 -8.91 8.46 5.04
C ASP A 20 -8.53 7.96 3.64
N SER A 21 -9.44 7.20 3.04
CA SER A 21 -9.35 6.87 1.62
C SER A 21 -9.30 8.15 0.79
N GLY A 22 -8.17 8.41 0.14
CA GLY A 22 -7.92 9.65 -0.62
C GLY A 22 -6.90 10.60 0.00
N ASP A 23 -6.49 10.41 1.25
CA ASP A 23 -5.39 11.17 1.88
C ASP A 23 -4.01 10.83 1.27
N GLY A 24 -3.94 9.81 0.43
CA GLY A 24 -2.71 9.44 -0.28
C GLY A 24 -1.70 8.69 0.58
N MET A 25 -2.12 8.06 1.66
CA MET A 25 -1.23 7.29 2.55
C MET A 25 -0.55 6.13 1.83
N GLN A 26 -1.26 5.46 0.93
CA GLN A 26 -0.66 4.42 0.09
C GLN A 26 0.45 4.97 -0.82
N LEU A 27 0.30 6.20 -1.33
CA LEU A 27 1.35 6.84 -2.12
C LEU A 27 2.58 7.17 -1.26
N ALA A 28 2.39 7.74 -0.07
CA ALA A 28 3.49 8.06 0.84
C ALA A 28 4.26 6.79 1.25
N GLY A 29 3.55 5.75 1.66
CA GLY A 29 4.15 4.46 2.01
C GLY A 29 4.87 3.80 0.83
N ASN A 30 4.30 3.85 -0.38
CA ASN A 30 4.96 3.33 -1.59
C ASN A 30 6.25 4.08 -1.93
N ILE A 31 6.27 5.42 -1.81
CA ILE A 31 7.50 6.20 -2.02
C ILE A 31 8.55 5.81 -0.96
N PHE A 32 8.14 5.73 0.31
CA PHE A 32 9.04 5.39 1.40
C PHE A 32 9.64 3.98 1.25
N SER A 33 8.83 3.00 0.84
CA SER A 33 9.31 1.63 0.57
C SER A 33 10.28 1.60 -0.61
N THR A 34 9.96 2.27 -1.72
CA THR A 34 10.81 2.33 -2.91
C THR A 34 12.16 3.00 -2.61
N VAL A 35 12.14 4.10 -1.85
CA VAL A 35 13.38 4.78 -1.42
C VAL A 35 14.21 3.86 -0.53
N SER A 36 13.58 3.16 0.43
CA SER A 36 14.28 2.22 1.31
C SER A 36 14.89 1.05 0.55
N ALA A 37 14.17 0.49 -0.44
CA ALA A 37 14.68 -0.55 -1.31
C ALA A 37 15.88 -0.04 -2.16
N THR A 38 15.79 1.20 -2.65
CA THR A 38 16.86 1.81 -3.46
C THR A 38 18.15 2.00 -2.65
N VAL A 39 18.03 2.35 -1.38
CA VAL A 39 19.18 2.44 -0.45
C VAL A 39 19.78 1.06 -0.16
N GLY A 40 19.06 -0.01 -0.38
CA GLY A 40 19.54 -1.38 -0.22
C GLY A 40 18.87 -2.19 0.89
N ASN A 41 17.87 -1.64 1.56
CA ASN A 41 17.07 -2.42 2.51
C ASN A 41 16.23 -3.47 1.79
N ASP A 42 15.95 -4.57 2.47
CA ASP A 42 14.88 -5.48 2.05
C ASP A 42 13.54 -4.94 2.56
N ILE A 43 12.47 -5.15 1.78
CA ILE A 43 11.16 -4.59 2.08
C ILE A 43 10.04 -5.63 1.90
N SER A 44 9.00 -5.48 2.70
CA SER A 44 7.69 -6.09 2.46
C SER A 44 6.62 -5.06 2.77
N THR A 45 5.58 -4.99 1.95
CA THR A 45 4.52 -3.99 2.09
C THR A 45 3.15 -4.63 2.14
N PHE A 46 2.22 -3.97 2.82
CA PHE A 46 0.82 -4.39 2.88
C PHE A 46 -0.09 -3.16 2.73
N PRO A 47 -0.86 -3.05 1.64
CA PRO A 47 -1.89 -2.04 1.52
C PRO A 47 -3.11 -2.45 2.36
N ASP A 48 -3.57 -1.53 3.22
CA ASP A 48 -4.79 -1.69 4.00
C ASP A 48 -5.89 -0.83 3.38
N TYR A 49 -6.92 -1.49 2.86
CA TYR A 49 -8.03 -0.83 2.18
C TYR A 49 -9.17 -0.54 3.17
N PRO A 50 -9.93 0.57 2.96
CA PRO A 50 -11.01 0.91 3.86
C PRO A 50 -12.08 -0.19 3.88
N ALA A 51 -12.65 -0.38 5.04
CA ALA A 51 -13.74 -1.34 5.24
C ALA A 51 -14.98 -1.00 4.39
N ASP A 52 -15.23 0.29 4.16
CA ASP A 52 -16.32 0.77 3.32
C ASP A 52 -15.80 1.70 2.22
N ILE A 53 -16.10 1.39 0.95
CA ILE A 53 -15.60 2.14 -0.22
C ILE A 53 -16.09 3.60 -0.25
N ARG A 54 -17.24 3.88 0.33
CA ARG A 54 -17.88 5.20 0.35
C ARG A 54 -18.12 5.73 1.76
N ALA A 55 -17.28 5.33 2.70
CA ALA A 55 -17.38 5.83 4.08
C ALA A 55 -17.27 7.35 4.14
N PRO A 56 -17.99 8.01 5.04
CA PRO A 56 -17.79 9.42 5.34
C PRO A 56 -16.36 9.69 5.81
N GLN A 57 -15.79 10.82 5.40
CA GLN A 57 -14.46 11.22 5.86
C GLN A 57 -14.41 11.34 7.39
N GLY A 58 -13.34 10.80 7.98
CA GLY A 58 -13.12 10.78 9.42
C GLY A 58 -13.91 9.72 10.17
N SER A 59 -14.58 8.78 9.46
CA SER A 59 -15.23 7.61 10.09
C SER A 59 -14.28 6.42 10.18
N LEU A 60 -14.52 5.54 11.14
CA LEU A 60 -13.68 4.34 11.36
C LEU A 60 -13.65 3.42 10.13
N THR A 61 -14.78 3.25 9.45
CA THR A 61 -14.91 2.40 8.26
C THR A 61 -14.23 2.96 7.01
N GLY A 62 -13.87 4.26 7.01
CA GLY A 62 -13.19 4.94 5.90
C GLY A 62 -11.67 4.92 5.99
N VAL A 63 -11.12 4.38 7.06
CA VAL A 63 -9.67 4.33 7.29
C VAL A 63 -9.00 3.42 6.28
N SER A 64 -7.94 3.94 5.67
CA SER A 64 -7.06 3.26 4.73
C SER A 64 -5.62 3.38 5.23
N GLY A 65 -4.79 2.41 4.92
CA GLY A 65 -3.40 2.40 5.37
C GLY A 65 -2.45 1.78 4.38
N PHE A 66 -1.18 1.90 4.70
CA PHE A 66 -0.09 1.24 4.00
C PHE A 66 1.02 0.92 4.98
N GLN A 67 1.28 -0.35 5.18
CA GLN A 67 2.33 -0.82 6.06
C GLN A 67 3.60 -1.12 5.27
N VAL A 68 4.73 -0.68 5.81
CA VAL A 68 6.06 -0.91 5.22
C VAL A 68 6.95 -1.55 6.28
N HIS A 69 7.36 -2.79 6.05
CA HIS A 69 8.38 -3.47 6.84
C HIS A 69 9.71 -3.36 6.12
N ILE A 70 10.70 -2.81 6.79
CA ILE A 70 12.05 -2.58 6.28
C ILE A 70 13.02 -3.40 7.13
N GLY A 71 13.94 -4.12 6.49
CA GLY A 71 14.97 -4.89 7.17
C GLY A 71 16.36 -4.64 6.64
N ALA A 72 17.33 -4.77 7.52
CA ALA A 72 18.75 -4.90 7.16
C ALA A 72 18.97 -6.19 6.36
N GLY A 73 18.44 -7.30 6.87
CA GLY A 73 18.41 -8.60 6.19
C GLY A 73 17.06 -8.89 5.50
N LYS A 74 16.83 -10.15 5.14
CA LYS A 74 15.60 -10.59 4.46
C LYS A 74 14.34 -10.35 5.29
N VAL A 75 13.34 -9.76 4.65
CA VAL A 75 11.99 -9.53 5.17
C VAL A 75 11.01 -10.43 4.44
N TYR A 76 10.30 -11.27 5.16
CA TYR A 76 9.37 -12.26 4.59
C TYR A 76 7.89 -11.88 4.74
N THR A 77 7.59 -10.98 5.68
CA THR A 77 6.23 -10.57 6.02
C THR A 77 6.12 -9.06 6.19
N PRO A 78 4.94 -8.47 6.04
CA PRO A 78 4.74 -7.03 6.30
C PRO A 78 4.91 -6.64 7.77
N GLY A 79 5.04 -7.60 8.70
CA GLY A 79 5.11 -7.39 10.14
C GLY A 79 3.73 -7.25 10.79
N ASP A 80 3.63 -7.62 12.09
CA ASP A 80 2.36 -7.59 12.83
C ASP A 80 2.12 -6.23 13.50
N LYS A 81 3.12 -5.74 14.27
CA LYS A 81 3.01 -4.49 15.02
C LYS A 81 4.01 -3.47 14.52
N CYS A 82 3.55 -2.23 14.38
CA CYS A 82 4.39 -1.15 13.87
C CYS A 82 5.23 -0.49 14.98
N ASP A 83 6.40 -0.04 14.56
CA ASP A 83 7.32 0.80 15.37
C ASP A 83 6.98 2.28 15.22
N VAL A 84 6.42 2.67 14.08
CA VAL A 84 5.97 4.04 13.80
C VAL A 84 4.59 3.99 13.18
N LEU A 85 3.65 4.73 13.78
CA LEU A 85 2.32 4.99 13.22
C LEU A 85 2.23 6.44 12.76
N VAL A 86 1.83 6.65 11.52
CA VAL A 86 1.42 7.96 11.01
C VAL A 86 -0.09 7.96 10.90
N ALA A 87 -0.78 8.73 11.73
CA ALA A 87 -2.23 8.83 11.76
C ALA A 87 -2.68 10.25 11.34
N MET A 88 -3.22 10.37 10.14
CA MET A 88 -3.61 11.66 9.57
C MET A 88 -4.92 12.22 10.13
N ASN A 89 -5.66 11.44 10.92
CA ASN A 89 -6.88 11.87 11.59
C ASN A 89 -7.20 10.96 12.80
N ALA A 90 -8.20 11.37 13.57
CA ALA A 90 -8.61 10.68 14.79
C ALA A 90 -9.09 9.23 14.54
N ALA A 91 -9.81 8.99 13.43
CA ALA A 91 -10.27 7.65 13.07
C ALA A 91 -9.11 6.71 12.76
N ALA A 92 -8.10 7.19 12.04
CA ALA A 92 -6.89 6.44 11.74
C ALA A 92 -6.11 6.08 13.01
N LEU A 93 -5.99 7.01 13.97
CA LEU A 93 -5.36 6.73 15.26
C LEU A 93 -6.14 5.63 16.01
N LYS A 94 -7.46 5.78 16.14
CA LYS A 94 -8.29 4.84 16.89
C LYS A 94 -8.27 3.43 16.30
N MET A 95 -8.34 3.32 14.98
CA MET A 95 -8.34 2.04 14.28
C MET A 95 -6.99 1.33 14.31
N GLN A 96 -5.88 2.08 14.24
CA GLN A 96 -4.56 1.47 14.02
C GLN A 96 -3.69 1.37 15.29
N TYR A 97 -4.04 2.07 16.36
CA TYR A 97 -3.22 2.08 17.58
C TYR A 97 -3.01 0.70 18.19
N HIS A 98 -3.98 -0.20 18.10
CA HIS A 98 -3.85 -1.57 18.63
C HIS A 98 -2.80 -2.41 17.89
N HIS A 99 -2.40 -1.98 16.68
CA HIS A 99 -1.28 -2.55 15.94
C HIS A 99 0.08 -1.92 16.28
N CYS A 100 0.13 -0.99 17.23
CA CYS A 100 1.40 -0.40 17.68
C CYS A 100 2.11 -1.29 18.71
N LYS A 101 3.44 -1.25 18.67
CA LYS A 101 4.26 -1.79 19.76
C LYS A 101 4.16 -0.84 20.99
N PRO A 102 4.43 -1.33 22.21
CA PRO A 102 4.37 -0.49 23.42
C PRO A 102 5.22 0.78 23.38
N GLN A 103 6.29 0.81 22.58
CA GLN A 103 7.22 1.93 22.46
C GLN A 103 7.20 2.60 21.08
N SER A 104 6.13 2.42 20.31
CA SER A 104 6.02 3.02 18.98
C SER A 104 6.00 4.55 19.04
N THR A 105 6.61 5.19 18.08
CA THR A 105 6.42 6.62 17.81
C THR A 105 5.13 6.82 17.03
N ILE A 106 4.31 7.78 17.45
CA ILE A 106 3.02 8.09 16.83
C ILE A 106 3.06 9.52 16.28
N ILE A 107 2.91 9.67 14.98
CA ILE A 107 2.85 10.98 14.30
C ILE A 107 1.38 11.29 14.01
N ILE A 108 0.89 12.45 14.43
CA ILE A 108 -0.50 12.87 14.19
C ILE A 108 -0.59 14.23 13.51
N ASP A 109 -1.60 14.41 12.64
CA ASP A 109 -2.00 15.72 12.13
C ASP A 109 -3.00 16.37 13.09
N THR A 110 -2.53 17.25 13.99
CA THR A 110 -3.36 17.87 15.03
C THR A 110 -4.54 18.67 14.47
N ASP A 111 -4.44 19.16 13.23
CA ASP A 111 -5.53 19.88 12.57
C ASP A 111 -6.75 18.99 12.26
N SER A 112 -6.60 17.67 12.37
CA SER A 112 -7.63 16.67 12.13
C SER A 112 -8.11 15.97 13.41
N PHE A 113 -7.93 16.62 14.57
CA PHE A 113 -8.34 16.12 15.91
C PHE A 113 -9.25 17.10 16.66
N GLY A 114 -10.00 17.93 15.94
CA GLY A 114 -11.02 18.78 16.55
C GLY A 114 -12.19 17.98 17.14
N SER A 115 -12.96 18.57 18.07
CA SER A 115 -14.07 17.89 18.76
C SER A 115 -15.11 17.27 17.81
N ARG A 116 -15.26 17.81 16.58
CA ARG A 116 -16.12 17.22 15.55
C ARG A 116 -15.50 15.94 14.95
N ASP A 117 -14.20 15.93 14.74
CA ASP A 117 -13.49 14.80 14.14
C ASP A 117 -13.34 13.67 15.14
N LEU A 118 -13.09 14.00 16.40
CA LEU A 118 -13.08 13.04 17.52
C LEU A 118 -14.45 12.35 17.67
N ARG A 119 -15.56 13.09 17.60
CA ARG A 119 -16.91 12.50 17.65
C ARG A 119 -17.21 11.59 16.47
N LYS A 120 -16.75 11.93 15.24
CA LYS A 120 -16.90 11.06 14.07
C LYS A 120 -16.10 9.76 14.20
N ALA A 121 -14.97 9.82 14.89
CA ALA A 121 -14.14 8.69 15.21
C ALA A 121 -14.58 7.95 16.49
N ASP A 122 -15.77 8.30 17.01
CA ASP A 122 -16.37 7.63 18.18
C ASP A 122 -15.55 7.78 19.47
N PHE A 123 -14.86 8.93 19.65
CA PHE A 123 -14.25 9.30 20.92
C PHE A 123 -15.28 9.94 21.84
N SER A 124 -15.17 9.61 23.14
CA SER A 124 -16.09 10.08 24.18
C SER A 124 -15.73 11.48 24.70
N SER A 125 -14.46 11.90 24.56
CA SER A 125 -13.95 13.17 25.05
C SER A 125 -12.90 13.78 24.13
N ASP A 126 -12.50 15.03 24.42
CA ASP A 126 -11.39 15.67 23.72
C ASP A 126 -10.02 15.17 24.21
N ASP A 127 -9.96 14.44 25.33
CA ASP A 127 -8.76 13.75 25.81
C ASP A 127 -8.64 12.35 25.18
N TYR A 128 -8.43 12.34 23.88
CA TYR A 128 -8.29 11.10 23.09
C TYR A 128 -7.05 10.28 23.46
N LEU A 129 -5.95 10.92 23.92
CA LEU A 129 -4.76 10.21 24.36
C LEU A 129 -5.02 9.48 25.67
N GLY A 130 -5.63 10.15 26.66
CA GLY A 130 -6.02 9.54 27.93
C GLY A 130 -7.05 8.42 27.75
N GLU A 131 -8.06 8.61 26.87
CA GLU A 131 -9.06 7.57 26.56
C GLU A 131 -8.43 6.31 25.98
N MET A 132 -7.36 6.44 25.18
CA MET A 132 -6.65 5.33 24.56
C MET A 132 -5.47 4.80 25.38
N GLY A 133 -5.13 5.42 26.51
CA GLY A 133 -3.97 5.08 27.31
C GLY A 133 -2.63 5.30 26.57
N ILE A 134 -2.59 6.32 25.72
CA ILE A 134 -1.39 6.66 24.95
C ILE A 134 -0.53 7.62 25.75
N ASP A 135 0.73 7.26 25.93
CA ASP A 135 1.73 8.14 26.54
C ASP A 135 2.02 9.33 25.59
N PRO A 136 1.76 10.58 26.02
CA PRO A 136 2.01 11.78 25.21
C PRO A 136 3.47 11.90 24.72
N ASP A 137 4.44 11.41 25.48
CA ASP A 137 5.88 11.48 25.13
C ASP A 137 6.22 10.65 23.88
N ARG A 138 5.31 9.78 23.46
CA ARG A 138 5.44 8.99 22.23
C ARG A 138 4.80 9.65 21.00
N VAL A 139 4.11 10.80 21.22
CA VAL A 139 3.31 11.43 20.18
C VAL A 139 4.03 12.64 19.59
N VAL A 140 4.30 12.58 18.31
CA VAL A 140 4.77 13.73 17.53
C VAL A 140 3.54 14.46 16.98
N ALA A 141 3.08 15.43 17.72
CA ALA A 141 1.93 16.26 17.37
C ALA A 141 2.36 17.35 16.38
N CYS A 142 1.80 17.33 15.17
CA CYS A 142 2.17 18.27 14.12
C CYS A 142 0.92 18.84 13.43
N PRO A 143 0.78 20.16 13.26
CA PRO A 143 -0.32 20.77 12.51
C PRO A 143 -0.06 20.66 11.00
N ILE A 144 -0.07 19.43 10.48
CA ILE A 144 0.34 19.11 9.10
C ILE A 144 -0.48 19.90 8.08
N THR A 145 -1.79 19.94 8.27
CA THR A 145 -2.70 20.64 7.35
C THR A 145 -2.41 22.14 7.28
N THR A 146 -2.17 22.79 8.42
CA THR A 146 -1.79 24.21 8.50
C THR A 146 -0.42 24.43 7.84
N MET A 147 0.57 23.64 8.20
CA MET A 147 1.93 23.75 7.64
C MET A 147 1.96 23.59 6.11
N VAL A 148 1.13 22.70 5.56
CA VAL A 148 1.04 22.51 4.11
C VAL A 148 0.37 23.70 3.42
N LYS A 149 -0.68 24.28 4.02
CA LYS A 149 -1.32 25.49 3.51
C LYS A 149 -0.36 26.67 3.49
N ASP A 150 0.38 26.89 4.57
CA ASP A 150 1.37 27.97 4.68
C ASP A 150 2.51 27.77 3.68
N CYS A 151 3.01 26.54 3.56
CA CYS A 151 4.05 26.18 2.62
C CYS A 151 3.66 26.46 1.16
N LEU A 152 2.39 26.29 0.79
CA LEU A 152 1.89 26.43 -0.57
C LEU A 152 1.02 27.67 -0.79
N ALA A 153 1.00 28.64 0.13
CA ALA A 153 0.18 29.85 0.04
C ALA A 153 0.37 30.62 -1.27
N ASP A 154 1.64 30.73 -1.72
CA ASP A 154 2.01 31.48 -2.94
C ASP A 154 2.07 30.60 -4.20
N SER A 155 1.60 29.34 -4.13
CA SER A 155 1.70 28.40 -5.26
C SER A 155 0.67 28.62 -6.37
N GLY A 156 -0.36 29.43 -6.13
CA GLY A 156 -1.49 29.62 -7.06
C GLY A 156 -2.40 28.36 -7.18
N MET A 157 -2.19 27.33 -6.37
CA MET A 157 -3.01 26.12 -6.36
C MET A 157 -4.32 26.35 -5.60
N ASP A 158 -5.38 25.65 -6.01
CA ASP A 158 -6.63 25.61 -5.26
C ASP A 158 -6.48 24.85 -3.94
N ASN A 159 -7.31 25.21 -2.95
CA ASN A 159 -7.24 24.63 -1.60
C ASN A 159 -7.39 23.09 -1.58
N LYS A 160 -8.20 22.52 -2.49
CA LYS A 160 -8.37 21.07 -2.61
C LYS A 160 -7.10 20.38 -3.09
N SER A 161 -6.39 20.99 -4.01
CA SER A 161 -5.10 20.49 -4.52
C SER A 161 -3.99 20.63 -3.47
N ILE A 162 -3.99 21.72 -2.69
CA ILE A 162 -3.07 21.91 -1.56
C ILE A 162 -3.26 20.81 -0.51
N LEU A 163 -4.49 20.55 -0.11
CA LEU A 163 -4.81 19.52 0.90
C LEU A 163 -4.39 18.11 0.46
N LYS A 164 -4.34 17.83 -0.82
CA LYS A 164 -3.84 16.55 -1.34
C LYS A 164 -2.33 16.36 -1.17
N CYS A 165 -1.59 17.40 -0.82
CA CYS A 165 -0.15 17.33 -0.58
C CYS A 165 0.20 16.96 0.88
N ARG A 166 -0.78 16.83 1.79
CA ARG A 166 -0.54 16.53 3.23
C ARG A 166 0.28 15.26 3.44
N ASN A 167 0.03 14.24 2.66
CA ASN A 167 0.78 13.00 2.69
C ASN A 167 2.28 13.17 2.40
N MET A 168 2.65 14.18 1.61
CA MET A 168 4.04 14.49 1.31
C MET A 168 4.76 15.14 2.51
N PHE A 169 4.05 15.92 3.33
CA PHE A 169 4.60 16.44 4.57
C PHE A 169 4.89 15.29 5.55
N ALA A 170 3.92 14.41 5.76
CA ALA A 170 4.11 13.22 6.60
C ALA A 170 5.27 12.34 6.09
N LEU A 171 5.38 12.15 4.78
CA LEU A 171 6.52 11.44 4.18
C LEU A 171 7.84 12.13 4.49
N GLY A 172 7.93 13.46 4.38
CA GLY A 172 9.12 14.23 4.71
C GLY A 172 9.56 14.04 6.16
N LEU A 173 8.60 14.09 7.09
CA LEU A 173 8.84 13.87 8.51
C LEU A 173 9.33 12.42 8.81
N VAL A 174 8.73 11.42 8.15
CA VAL A 174 9.18 10.03 8.26
C VAL A 174 10.57 9.86 7.64
N CYS A 175 10.87 10.50 6.51
CA CYS A 175 12.22 10.48 5.94
C CYS A 175 13.26 11.06 6.90
N TRP A 176 12.94 12.14 7.60
CA TRP A 176 13.79 12.68 8.64
C TRP A 176 13.97 11.69 9.80
N LEU A 177 12.88 11.11 10.30
CA LEU A 177 12.90 10.16 11.41
C LEU A 177 13.79 8.93 11.11
N PHE A 178 13.88 8.52 9.85
CA PHE A 178 14.67 7.39 9.38
C PHE A 178 15.98 7.78 8.69
N ASN A 179 16.39 9.04 8.77
CA ASN A 179 17.63 9.54 8.16
C ASN A 179 17.73 9.21 6.66
N ARG A 180 16.60 9.33 5.91
CA ARG A 180 16.56 9.07 4.47
C ARG A 180 16.89 10.31 3.66
N GLU A 181 17.73 10.15 2.63
CA GLU A 181 18.08 11.23 1.71
C GLU A 181 16.87 11.62 0.83
N LEU A 182 16.52 12.90 0.85
CA LEU A 182 15.39 13.41 0.07
C LEU A 182 15.60 13.38 -1.44
N ALA A 183 16.86 13.32 -1.91
CA ALA A 183 17.17 13.29 -3.35
C ALA A 183 16.42 12.14 -4.06
N LEU A 184 16.37 10.95 -3.47
CA LEU A 184 15.66 9.79 -4.02
C LEU A 184 14.15 10.00 -4.05
N VAL A 185 13.58 10.66 -3.04
CA VAL A 185 12.16 11.04 -3.01
C VAL A 185 11.85 12.03 -4.13
N PHE A 186 12.69 13.05 -4.32
CA PHE A 186 12.52 14.06 -5.37
C PHE A 186 12.60 13.44 -6.76
N ASP A 187 13.52 12.52 -6.99
CA ASP A 187 13.64 11.81 -8.28
C ASP A 187 12.42 10.94 -8.56
N PHE A 188 11.86 10.29 -7.53
CA PHE A 188 10.62 9.53 -7.67
C PHE A 188 9.46 10.45 -8.05
N LEU A 189 9.32 11.59 -7.36
CA LEU A 189 8.24 12.58 -7.62
C LEU A 189 8.34 13.15 -9.04
N ARG A 190 9.55 13.52 -9.49
CA ARG A 190 9.80 13.99 -10.86
C ARG A 190 9.39 12.97 -11.91
N LYS A 191 9.72 11.71 -11.72
CA LYS A 191 9.36 10.60 -12.64
C LYS A 191 7.86 10.36 -12.63
N LYS A 192 7.24 10.25 -11.45
CA LYS A 192 5.82 9.91 -11.30
C LYS A 192 4.90 11.00 -11.83
N PHE A 193 5.22 12.26 -11.57
CA PHE A 193 4.41 13.41 -11.93
C PHE A 193 4.99 14.21 -13.09
N ALA A 194 5.81 13.61 -13.95
CA ALA A 194 6.49 14.28 -15.08
C ALA A 194 5.56 15.11 -15.98
N LYS A 195 4.29 14.70 -16.11
CA LYS A 195 3.27 15.40 -16.92
C LYS A 195 2.63 16.60 -16.21
N LYS A 196 2.98 16.89 -14.94
CA LYS A 196 2.39 17.93 -14.08
C LYS A 196 3.48 18.65 -13.29
N PRO A 197 4.30 19.51 -13.92
CA PRO A 197 5.45 20.16 -13.26
C PRO A 197 5.08 20.90 -11.98
N ASN A 198 4.02 21.69 -12.00
CA ASN A 198 3.56 22.45 -10.82
C ASN A 198 3.27 21.54 -9.61
N LEU A 199 2.77 20.31 -9.86
CA LEU A 199 2.52 19.35 -8.79
C LEU A 199 3.82 18.73 -8.29
N VAL A 200 4.83 18.55 -9.16
CA VAL A 200 6.17 18.09 -8.74
C VAL A 200 6.77 19.10 -7.78
N ASP A 201 6.81 20.38 -8.15
CA ASP A 201 7.41 21.43 -7.34
C ASP A 201 6.70 21.60 -6.00
N ALA A 202 5.36 21.59 -6.01
CA ALA A 202 4.57 21.63 -4.78
C ALA A 202 4.87 20.45 -3.85
N ASN A 203 4.89 19.23 -4.36
CA ASN A 203 5.18 18.05 -3.57
C ASN A 203 6.61 18.06 -3.01
N ILE A 204 7.60 18.44 -3.80
CA ILE A 204 9.00 18.59 -3.34
C ILE A 204 9.10 19.61 -2.20
N LYS A 205 8.46 20.78 -2.36
CA LYS A 205 8.44 21.82 -1.35
C LYS A 205 7.83 21.34 -0.03
N VAL A 206 6.73 20.58 -0.12
CA VAL A 206 6.03 20.04 1.05
C VAL A 206 6.83 18.92 1.72
N VAL A 207 7.46 18.00 0.96
CA VAL A 207 8.36 16.98 1.53
C VAL A 207 9.51 17.62 2.30
N GLN A 208 10.13 18.66 1.70
CA GLN A 208 11.21 19.40 2.36
C GLN A 208 10.74 20.10 3.64
N ALA A 209 9.52 20.66 3.62
CA ALA A 209 8.93 21.29 4.81
C ALA A 209 8.71 20.28 5.94
N GLY A 210 8.20 19.07 5.63
CA GLY A 210 8.04 18.01 6.62
C GLY A 210 9.38 17.52 7.19
N TYR A 211 10.40 17.39 6.37
CA TYR A 211 11.75 17.03 6.81
C TYR A 211 12.35 18.10 7.73
N ASN A 212 12.22 19.38 7.35
CA ASN A 212 12.71 20.51 8.13
C ASN A 212 11.95 20.65 9.46
N TYR A 213 10.65 20.34 9.47
CA TYR A 213 9.86 20.31 10.70
C TYR A 213 10.44 19.31 11.69
N GLY A 214 10.84 18.11 11.24
CA GLY A 214 11.54 17.14 12.08
C GLY A 214 12.79 17.70 12.75
N ASN A 215 13.62 18.46 12.01
CA ASN A 215 14.77 19.13 12.59
C ASN A 215 14.41 20.16 13.67
N ASN A 216 13.26 20.84 13.53
CA ASN A 216 12.85 21.88 14.48
C ASN A 216 12.22 21.29 15.76
N VAL A 217 11.57 20.13 15.66
CA VAL A 217 10.90 19.45 16.79
C VAL A 217 11.73 18.33 17.40
N HIS A 218 13.00 18.21 17.02
CA HIS A 218 13.89 17.14 17.46
C HIS A 218 13.96 16.98 18.99
N ALA A 219 13.82 18.07 19.75
CA ALA A 219 13.80 18.02 21.21
C ALA A 219 12.58 17.27 21.79
N SER A 220 11.50 17.15 21.02
CA SER A 220 10.26 16.44 21.39
C SER A 220 10.24 14.99 20.88
N VAL A 221 11.22 14.57 20.09
CA VAL A 221 11.33 13.20 19.56
C VAL A 221 12.51 12.51 20.23
N PRO A 222 12.28 11.46 21.01
CA PRO A 222 13.34 10.85 21.82
C PRO A 222 14.47 10.27 20.99
N ASN A 223 14.19 9.78 19.77
CA ASN A 223 15.21 9.14 18.94
C ASN A 223 14.89 9.27 17.46
N THR A 224 15.91 9.25 16.61
CA THR A 224 15.78 8.89 15.19
C THR A 224 16.23 7.46 14.96
N TYR A 225 15.89 6.90 13.82
CA TYR A 225 16.16 5.51 13.53
C TYR A 225 17.08 5.36 12.32
N ARG A 226 17.92 4.34 12.37
CA ARG A 226 18.68 3.88 11.22
C ARG A 226 18.46 2.39 11.05
N VAL A 227 18.09 1.98 9.84
CA VAL A 227 18.08 0.57 9.45
C VAL A 227 19.28 0.35 8.55
N GLU A 228 20.24 -0.41 9.05
CA GLU A 228 21.46 -0.75 8.31
C GLU A 228 21.12 -1.54 7.05
N THR A 229 22.07 -1.63 6.13
CA THR A 229 21.95 -2.46 4.94
C THR A 229 22.96 -3.58 5.03
N THR A 230 22.54 -4.81 4.75
CA THR A 230 23.47 -5.93 4.60
C THR A 230 24.04 -5.98 3.19
N GLU A 231 25.25 -6.51 3.07
CA GLU A 231 25.86 -6.75 1.77
C GLU A 231 24.98 -7.71 0.96
N LYS A 232 24.60 -7.31 -0.24
CA LYS A 232 23.78 -8.11 -1.13
C LYS A 232 24.64 -8.80 -2.19
N VAL A 233 24.20 -9.97 -2.60
CA VAL A 233 24.83 -10.65 -3.75
C VAL A 233 24.79 -9.69 -4.96
N PRO A 234 25.91 -9.48 -5.66
CA PRO A 234 25.91 -8.61 -6.84
C PRO A 234 24.85 -9.02 -7.86
N GLY A 235 24.08 -8.04 -8.34
CA GLY A 235 22.97 -8.31 -9.27
C GLY A 235 22.13 -7.08 -9.56
N ARG A 236 21.10 -7.28 -10.40
CA ARG A 236 20.08 -6.27 -10.67
C ARG A 236 18.85 -6.58 -9.81
N TYR A 237 18.43 -5.62 -9.00
CA TYR A 237 17.29 -5.73 -8.12
C TYR A 237 16.19 -4.77 -8.55
N MET A 238 14.96 -5.14 -8.27
CA MET A 238 13.79 -4.28 -8.54
C MET A 238 12.80 -4.43 -7.38
N ASP A 239 12.20 -3.32 -7.00
CA ASP A 239 11.01 -3.29 -6.19
C ASP A 239 9.81 -3.70 -7.06
N ILE A 240 9.11 -4.76 -6.68
CA ILE A 240 8.05 -5.35 -7.50
C ILE A 240 6.87 -5.77 -6.64
N THR A 241 5.65 -5.45 -7.09
CA THR A 241 4.42 -5.96 -6.46
C THR A 241 4.16 -7.41 -6.85
N GLY A 242 3.45 -8.16 -5.99
CA GLY A 242 3.06 -9.55 -6.28
C GLY A 242 2.31 -9.69 -7.61
N ASN A 243 1.35 -8.80 -7.90
CA ASN A 243 0.61 -8.81 -9.16
C ASN A 243 1.51 -8.65 -10.39
N LYS A 244 2.50 -7.77 -10.30
CA LYS A 244 3.47 -7.56 -11.38
C LYS A 244 4.42 -8.76 -11.52
N ALA A 245 4.86 -9.33 -10.40
CA ALA A 245 5.67 -10.55 -10.40
C ALA A 245 4.90 -11.73 -11.03
N THR A 246 3.60 -11.87 -10.68
CA THR A 246 2.72 -12.87 -11.29
C THR A 246 2.61 -12.69 -12.80
N ALA A 247 2.39 -11.45 -13.27
CA ALA A 247 2.33 -11.17 -14.71
C ALA A 247 3.63 -11.57 -15.43
N TYR A 248 4.78 -11.25 -14.87
CA TYR A 248 6.09 -11.63 -15.44
C TYR A 248 6.34 -13.14 -15.37
N GLY A 249 5.92 -13.80 -14.29
CA GLY A 249 5.99 -15.25 -14.16
C GLY A 249 5.15 -15.97 -15.21
N LEU A 250 3.95 -15.47 -15.51
CA LEU A 250 3.07 -16.02 -16.55
C LEU A 250 3.68 -15.85 -17.95
N ILE A 251 4.28 -14.70 -18.25
CA ILE A 251 4.99 -14.47 -19.53
C ILE A 251 6.15 -15.45 -19.66
N ALA A 252 6.99 -15.56 -18.62
CA ALA A 252 8.14 -16.47 -18.63
C ALA A 252 7.72 -17.95 -18.75
N ALA A 253 6.62 -18.34 -18.10
CA ALA A 253 6.07 -19.69 -18.21
C ALA A 253 5.57 -20.00 -19.62
N ALA A 254 4.85 -19.06 -20.24
CA ALA A 254 4.38 -19.22 -21.61
C ALA A 254 5.53 -19.32 -22.61
N GLU A 255 6.54 -18.46 -22.50
CA GLU A 255 7.75 -18.49 -23.33
C GLU A 255 8.49 -19.83 -23.17
N LYS A 256 8.71 -20.28 -21.94
CA LYS A 256 9.39 -21.56 -21.65
C LYS A 256 8.62 -22.77 -22.19
N ALA A 257 7.27 -22.70 -22.16
CA ALA A 257 6.42 -23.76 -22.68
C ALA A 257 6.24 -23.71 -24.23
N GLY A 258 6.68 -22.65 -24.88
CA GLY A 258 6.42 -22.42 -26.29
C GLY A 258 4.96 -22.15 -26.64
N LEU A 259 4.18 -21.62 -25.68
CA LEU A 259 2.75 -21.35 -25.79
C LEU A 259 2.46 -19.85 -25.87
N ARG A 260 1.35 -19.50 -26.51
CA ARG A 260 0.80 -18.12 -26.42
C ARG A 260 0.13 -17.94 -25.06
N LEU A 261 0.37 -16.79 -24.40
CA LEU A 261 -0.30 -16.46 -23.16
C LEU A 261 -1.66 -15.78 -23.44
N PHE A 262 -2.71 -16.29 -22.82
CA PHE A 262 -4.04 -15.69 -22.87
C PHE A 262 -4.54 -15.40 -21.45
N LEU A 263 -4.94 -14.15 -21.18
CA LEU A 263 -5.64 -13.77 -19.96
C LEU A 263 -7.07 -13.34 -20.28
N GLY A 264 -8.05 -14.09 -19.78
CA GLY A 264 -9.45 -13.70 -19.73
C GLY A 264 -9.81 -13.21 -18.34
N SER A 265 -10.10 -11.92 -18.18
CA SER A 265 -10.36 -11.33 -16.87
C SER A 265 -11.36 -10.17 -16.96
N TYR A 266 -11.73 -9.63 -15.81
CA TYR A 266 -12.63 -8.49 -15.66
C TYR A 266 -12.06 -7.52 -14.60
N PRO A 267 -12.53 -6.24 -14.54
CA PRO A 267 -12.03 -5.27 -13.59
C PRO A 267 -12.43 -5.62 -12.15
N ILE A 268 -11.49 -5.98 -11.32
CA ILE A 268 -11.66 -6.26 -9.88
C ILE A 268 -10.40 -5.93 -9.09
N THR A 269 -10.50 -5.07 -8.12
CA THR A 269 -9.37 -4.71 -7.23
C THR A 269 -9.09 -5.84 -6.23
N PRO A 270 -7.81 -6.22 -6.00
CA PRO A 270 -6.59 -5.69 -6.62
C PRO A 270 -6.11 -6.49 -7.86
N ALA A 271 -6.83 -7.52 -8.30
CA ALA A 271 -6.41 -8.42 -9.38
C ALA A 271 -6.27 -7.74 -10.75
N THR A 272 -6.94 -6.61 -10.97
CA THR A 272 -6.89 -5.83 -12.22
C THR A 272 -5.46 -5.42 -12.61
N ASP A 273 -4.56 -5.27 -11.64
CA ASP A 273 -3.18 -4.89 -11.92
C ASP A 273 -2.44 -5.94 -12.78
N ILE A 274 -2.81 -7.22 -12.66
CA ILE A 274 -2.28 -8.29 -13.51
C ILE A 274 -2.69 -8.06 -14.98
N LEU A 275 -3.99 -7.75 -15.20
CA LEU A 275 -4.50 -7.42 -16.53
C LEU A 275 -3.79 -6.19 -17.11
N HIS A 276 -3.67 -5.11 -16.32
CA HIS A 276 -3.00 -3.89 -16.74
C HIS A 276 -1.52 -4.11 -17.06
N GLU A 277 -0.82 -4.96 -16.32
CA GLU A 277 0.58 -5.24 -16.62
C GLU A 277 0.71 -6.08 -17.88
N LEU A 278 -0.06 -7.15 -18.04
CA LEU A 278 -0.01 -8.02 -19.20
C LEU A 278 -0.37 -7.29 -20.51
N THR A 279 -1.28 -6.32 -20.48
CA THR A 279 -1.65 -5.53 -21.69
C THR A 279 -0.48 -4.76 -22.29
N LYS A 280 0.57 -4.48 -21.51
CA LYS A 280 1.78 -3.78 -21.98
C LYS A 280 2.71 -4.68 -22.81
N HIS A 281 2.52 -6.00 -22.75
CA HIS A 281 3.46 -6.99 -23.28
C HIS A 281 2.92 -7.76 -24.48
N LYS A 282 2.08 -7.12 -25.30
CA LYS A 282 1.51 -7.74 -26.53
C LYS A 282 2.55 -8.27 -27.50
N SER A 283 3.71 -7.61 -27.59
CA SER A 283 4.82 -8.03 -28.44
C SER A 283 5.45 -9.37 -28.04
N LEU A 284 5.20 -9.86 -26.82
CA LEU A 284 5.66 -11.14 -26.30
C LEU A 284 4.61 -12.26 -26.48
N GLY A 285 3.66 -12.13 -27.39
CA GLY A 285 2.64 -13.15 -27.63
C GLY A 285 1.52 -13.18 -26.57
N VAL A 286 1.37 -12.09 -25.80
CA VAL A 286 0.35 -11.97 -24.78
C VAL A 286 -0.96 -11.44 -25.37
N THR A 287 -2.03 -12.19 -25.18
CA THR A 287 -3.41 -11.78 -25.50
C THR A 287 -4.18 -11.54 -24.22
N THR A 288 -4.81 -10.38 -24.09
CA THR A 288 -5.65 -10.04 -22.94
C THR A 288 -7.06 -9.69 -23.40
N VAL A 289 -8.06 -10.26 -22.75
CA VAL A 289 -9.47 -9.95 -22.98
C VAL A 289 -10.07 -9.46 -21.66
N GLN A 290 -10.61 -8.25 -21.68
CA GLN A 290 -11.40 -7.73 -20.57
C GLN A 290 -12.87 -8.07 -20.83
N CYS A 291 -13.41 -8.89 -19.96
CA CYS A 291 -14.81 -9.31 -19.97
C CYS A 291 -15.64 -8.43 -19.02
N GLU A 292 -16.96 -8.63 -19.01
CA GLU A 292 -17.89 -7.89 -18.16
C GLU A 292 -17.93 -8.43 -16.72
N ASP A 293 -17.72 -9.75 -16.54
CA ASP A 293 -17.81 -10.44 -15.26
C ASP A 293 -16.86 -11.64 -15.13
N GLU A 294 -16.93 -12.29 -13.97
CA GLU A 294 -16.15 -13.44 -13.56
C GLU A 294 -16.35 -14.65 -14.49
N ILE A 295 -17.59 -14.91 -14.88
CA ILE A 295 -18.00 -16.08 -15.66
C ILE A 295 -17.46 -15.96 -17.07
N ALA A 296 -17.71 -14.82 -17.73
CA ALA A 296 -17.23 -14.54 -19.06
C ALA A 296 -15.71 -14.57 -19.14
N GLY A 297 -15.01 -14.01 -18.13
CA GLY A 297 -13.55 -14.05 -18.02
C GLY A 297 -13.01 -15.48 -17.97
N CYS A 298 -13.61 -16.34 -17.15
CA CYS A 298 -13.22 -17.73 -17.02
C CYS A 298 -13.53 -18.55 -18.29
N ALA A 299 -14.74 -18.40 -18.82
CA ALA A 299 -15.16 -19.10 -20.03
C ALA A 299 -14.30 -18.76 -21.25
N SER A 300 -13.90 -17.48 -21.39
CA SER A 300 -12.97 -17.08 -22.47
C SER A 300 -11.59 -17.73 -22.35
N ALA A 301 -11.11 -17.89 -21.10
CA ALA A 301 -9.85 -18.58 -20.83
C ALA A 301 -9.94 -20.09 -21.17
N ILE A 302 -11.07 -20.76 -20.88
CA ILE A 302 -11.31 -22.15 -21.26
C ILE A 302 -11.25 -22.31 -22.79
N GLY A 303 -11.92 -21.40 -23.54
CA GLY A 303 -11.85 -21.42 -25.01
C GLY A 303 -10.42 -21.24 -25.54
N ALA A 304 -9.62 -20.41 -24.87
CA ALA A 304 -8.21 -20.21 -25.22
C ALA A 304 -7.36 -21.47 -24.90
N ALA A 305 -7.63 -22.15 -23.78
CA ALA A 305 -7.00 -23.42 -23.44
C ALA A 305 -7.30 -24.50 -24.49
N PHE A 306 -8.57 -24.61 -24.91
CA PHE A 306 -8.96 -25.51 -25.98
C PHE A 306 -8.24 -25.23 -27.30
N ALA A 307 -7.93 -23.96 -27.58
CA ALA A 307 -7.14 -23.52 -28.74
C ALA A 307 -5.60 -23.68 -28.55
N GLY A 308 -5.13 -24.27 -27.44
CA GLY A 308 -3.71 -24.57 -27.18
C GLY A 308 -2.92 -23.40 -26.57
N ALA A 309 -3.54 -22.42 -25.95
CA ALA A 309 -2.85 -21.36 -25.26
C ALA A 309 -2.58 -21.72 -23.77
N LEU A 310 -1.56 -21.09 -23.16
CA LEU A 310 -1.49 -21.01 -21.70
C LEU A 310 -2.59 -20.05 -21.24
N ALA A 311 -3.68 -20.63 -20.76
CA ALA A 311 -4.87 -19.88 -20.41
C ALA A 311 -4.91 -19.52 -18.92
N VAL A 312 -5.18 -18.26 -18.67
CA VAL A 312 -5.21 -17.68 -17.32
C VAL A 312 -6.48 -16.86 -17.12
N THR A 313 -7.04 -16.93 -15.92
CA THR A 313 -8.06 -15.97 -15.46
C THR A 313 -7.66 -15.42 -14.10
N SER A 314 -7.99 -14.16 -13.81
CA SER A 314 -7.73 -13.55 -12.50
C SER A 314 -9.01 -13.09 -11.85
N THR A 315 -9.03 -13.12 -10.51
CA THR A 315 -10.17 -12.70 -9.69
C THR A 315 -9.71 -12.25 -8.31
N SER A 316 -10.65 -11.89 -7.47
CA SER A 316 -10.43 -11.49 -6.07
C SER A 316 -11.61 -11.93 -5.21
N GLY A 317 -11.34 -12.36 -3.97
CA GLY A 317 -12.36 -12.65 -2.97
C GLY A 317 -13.45 -13.61 -3.45
N PRO A 318 -14.73 -13.22 -3.33
CA PRO A 318 -15.86 -14.09 -3.67
C PRO A 318 -15.99 -14.41 -5.16
N GLY A 319 -15.28 -13.71 -6.05
CA GLY A 319 -15.34 -13.95 -7.48
C GLY A 319 -14.89 -15.36 -7.90
N ILE A 320 -14.10 -16.04 -7.06
CA ILE A 320 -13.74 -17.45 -7.28
C ILE A 320 -14.98 -18.37 -7.25
N CYS A 321 -15.95 -18.05 -6.38
CA CYS A 321 -17.17 -18.84 -6.27
C CYS A 321 -18.01 -18.78 -7.57
N LEU A 322 -18.03 -17.62 -8.23
CA LEU A 322 -18.74 -17.44 -9.51
C LEU A 322 -18.10 -18.19 -10.68
N LYS A 323 -16.84 -18.60 -10.53
CA LYS A 323 -16.11 -19.38 -11.54
C LYS A 323 -16.27 -20.90 -11.36
N SER A 324 -16.97 -21.37 -10.34
CA SER A 324 -17.00 -22.78 -9.96
C SER A 324 -17.52 -23.71 -11.07
N GLU A 325 -18.58 -23.29 -11.81
CA GLU A 325 -19.11 -24.07 -12.92
C GLU A 325 -18.10 -24.16 -14.07
N ALA A 326 -17.49 -23.04 -14.43
CA ALA A 326 -16.48 -23.01 -15.49
C ALA A 326 -15.21 -23.83 -15.09
N MET A 327 -14.80 -23.80 -13.83
CA MET A 327 -13.73 -24.64 -13.32
C MET A 327 -14.03 -26.12 -13.49
N ASN A 328 -15.24 -26.54 -13.17
CA ASN A 328 -15.67 -27.93 -13.36
C ASN A 328 -15.71 -28.34 -14.82
N LEU A 329 -16.14 -27.44 -15.71
CA LEU A 329 -16.10 -27.67 -17.16
C LEU A 329 -14.65 -27.88 -17.65
N ALA A 330 -13.71 -27.05 -17.22
CA ALA A 330 -12.31 -27.21 -17.59
C ALA A 330 -11.76 -28.59 -17.12
N VAL A 331 -12.19 -29.07 -15.95
CA VAL A 331 -11.80 -30.40 -15.45
C VAL A 331 -12.39 -31.53 -16.31
N ILE A 332 -13.68 -31.42 -16.67
CA ILE A 332 -14.34 -32.43 -17.50
C ILE A 332 -13.73 -32.53 -18.89
N ASP A 333 -13.37 -31.36 -19.45
CA ASP A 333 -12.77 -31.26 -20.79
C ASP A 333 -11.23 -31.47 -20.77
N GLU A 334 -10.66 -31.79 -19.61
CA GLU A 334 -9.22 -31.99 -19.39
C GLU A 334 -8.36 -30.80 -19.86
N LEU A 335 -8.87 -29.57 -19.74
CA LEU A 335 -8.21 -28.34 -20.19
C LEU A 335 -7.40 -27.70 -19.06
N PRO A 336 -6.10 -27.37 -19.29
CA PRO A 336 -5.28 -26.69 -18.33
C PRO A 336 -5.74 -25.23 -18.17
N LEU A 337 -6.04 -24.81 -16.94
CA LEU A 337 -6.49 -23.46 -16.61
C LEU A 337 -5.77 -22.95 -15.38
N VAL A 338 -5.11 -21.81 -15.47
CA VAL A 338 -4.52 -21.12 -14.32
C VAL A 338 -5.52 -20.09 -13.79
N ILE A 339 -5.86 -20.17 -12.51
CA ILE A 339 -6.71 -19.21 -11.83
C ILE A 339 -5.90 -18.49 -10.76
N VAL A 340 -5.82 -17.16 -10.88
CA VAL A 340 -5.11 -16.31 -9.92
C VAL A 340 -6.16 -15.59 -9.06
N ASP A 341 -6.31 -16.03 -7.81
CA ASP A 341 -7.17 -15.37 -6.84
C ASP A 341 -6.34 -14.45 -5.96
N VAL A 342 -6.39 -13.13 -6.24
CA VAL A 342 -5.69 -12.12 -5.46
C VAL A 342 -6.58 -11.70 -4.32
N GLN A 343 -6.31 -12.29 -3.16
CA GLN A 343 -7.13 -12.06 -1.97
C GLN A 343 -7.12 -10.60 -1.50
N ARG A 344 -8.21 -10.20 -0.92
CA ARG A 344 -8.36 -8.99 -0.11
C ARG A 344 -9.37 -9.24 0.99
N GLY A 345 -9.13 -8.69 2.17
CA GLY A 345 -10.12 -8.63 3.24
C GLY A 345 -10.99 -7.40 3.13
N GLY A 346 -12.05 -7.38 3.88
CA GLY A 346 -12.88 -6.22 4.08
C GLY A 346 -14.31 -6.33 3.53
N PRO A 347 -15.22 -5.46 4.01
CA PRO A 347 -16.64 -5.53 3.67
C PRO A 347 -16.95 -5.22 2.21
N SER A 348 -16.06 -4.54 1.49
CA SER A 348 -16.25 -4.29 0.06
C SER A 348 -16.16 -5.57 -0.80
N THR A 349 -15.69 -6.68 -0.23
CA THR A 349 -15.57 -7.98 -0.91
C THR A 349 -16.18 -9.11 -0.13
N GLY A 350 -16.24 -9.00 1.17
CA GLY A 350 -16.53 -10.11 2.06
C GLY A 350 -17.72 -9.88 2.97
N LEU A 351 -17.67 -8.92 3.86
CA LEU A 351 -18.68 -8.79 4.90
C LEU A 351 -20.12 -8.59 4.40
N PRO A 352 -20.41 -7.79 3.36
CA PRO A 352 -21.75 -7.74 2.78
C PRO A 352 -22.17 -9.04 2.13
N THR A 353 -21.23 -9.77 1.53
CA THR A 353 -21.49 -11.06 0.85
C THR A 353 -21.25 -12.26 1.75
N LYS A 354 -20.67 -12.05 2.93
CA LYS A 354 -20.25 -13.11 3.90
C LYS A 354 -19.32 -14.16 3.30
N SER A 355 -18.58 -13.81 2.27
CA SER A 355 -17.64 -14.68 1.56
C SER A 355 -16.22 -14.11 1.55
N GLU A 356 -15.92 -13.28 2.53
CA GLU A 356 -14.56 -12.75 2.74
C GLU A 356 -13.57 -13.88 3.00
N GLN A 357 -12.43 -13.79 2.31
CA GLN A 357 -11.31 -14.70 2.51
C GLN A 357 -10.03 -13.90 2.58
N THR A 358 -9.50 -13.78 3.78
CA THR A 358 -8.22 -13.11 4.04
C THR A 358 -7.05 -14.08 4.01
N ASP A 359 -7.32 -15.34 4.31
CA ASP A 359 -6.36 -16.43 4.31
C ASP A 359 -6.99 -17.65 3.64
N ARG A 360 -6.43 -18.06 2.51
CA ARG A 360 -6.63 -19.40 1.95
C ARG A 360 -5.30 -20.11 2.06
N SER A 361 -5.28 -21.15 2.89
CA SER A 361 -4.32 -22.21 2.70
C SER A 361 -4.40 -22.67 1.24
N GLU A 362 -3.27 -22.84 0.59
CA GLU A 362 -3.15 -23.29 -0.78
C GLU A 362 -3.92 -24.60 -0.98
N GLU A 363 -5.18 -24.52 -1.38
CA GLU A 363 -5.88 -25.68 -1.89
C GLU A 363 -5.33 -25.98 -3.28
N ARG A 364 -4.32 -26.83 -3.32
CA ARG A 364 -4.05 -27.62 -4.52
C ARG A 364 -5.27 -28.51 -4.76
N ARG A 365 -6.21 -28.02 -5.50
CA ARG A 365 -7.12 -28.92 -6.20
C ARG A 365 -6.34 -29.50 -7.38
N VAL A 366 -5.49 -30.44 -7.09
CA VAL A 366 -5.06 -31.43 -8.06
C VAL A 366 -6.34 -32.07 -8.54
N GLY A 367 -6.58 -32.08 -9.84
CA GLY A 367 -7.70 -32.81 -10.41
C GLY A 367 -7.72 -34.17 -9.72
N LYS A 368 -8.90 -34.60 -9.26
CA LYS A 368 -9.05 -35.86 -8.57
C LYS A 368 -8.20 -36.88 -9.28
N GLU A 369 -7.19 -37.37 -8.60
CA GLU A 369 -6.70 -38.67 -8.92
C GLU A 369 -7.87 -39.63 -8.71
N CYS A 370 -8.48 -40.04 -9.81
CA CYS A 370 -9.44 -41.14 -9.80
C CYS A 370 -8.71 -42.41 -9.52
#